data_d27a275f31c4a2201370379c3e389677
#
_entry.id   d27a275f31c4a2201370379c3e389677
#
_cell.length_a   1.000
_cell.length_b   1.000
_cell.length_c   1.000
_cell.angle_alpha   90.00
_cell.angle_beta   90.00
_cell.angle_gamma   90.00
#
_symmetry.space_group_name_H-M   'P 1'
#
loop_
_entity.id
_entity.type
_entity.pdbx_description
1 polymer ?
#
loop_
_entity_poly.entity_id
_entity_poly.type
_entity_poly.pdbx_seq_one_letter_code
_entity_poly.pdbx_strand_id
1 'polypeptide(L)'
;MIKYIIYTILFTLTISPLVAQDIGADQTIPMDPDIRIGKLDNGLTYYIRHSENPKNRGEFYIVHNVGAMQEEDNQNGLAHFLEHMAFNGTKHFPKKTMLEYLASIGVRFGTNVNAFTSRNVT
;
A
#
# COMPACT_ATOMS: atom_id res chain seq x y z
N MET A 1 34.05 38.55 34.96
CA MET A 1 33.75 37.15 35.37
C MET A 1 32.25 36.90 35.61
N ILE A 2 31.56 37.68 36.42
CA ILE A 2 30.13 37.47 36.75
C ILE A 2 29.20 37.44 35.50
N LYS A 3 29.43 38.31 34.50
CA LYS A 3 28.64 38.37 33.28
C LYS A 3 28.67 37.04 32.49
N TYR A 4 29.84 36.41 32.38
CA TYR A 4 29.98 35.14 31.64
C TYR A 4 29.36 33.96 32.38
N ILE A 5 29.36 33.99 33.72
CA ILE A 5 28.68 32.97 34.54
C ILE A 5 27.17 33.03 34.32
N ILE A 6 26.58 34.24 34.24
CA ILE A 6 25.15 34.42 33.98
C ILE A 6 24.77 33.89 32.59
N TYR A 7 25.58 34.13 31.55
CA TYR A 7 25.30 33.59 30.19
C TYR A 7 25.45 32.07 30.14
N THR A 8 26.38 31.48 30.86
CA THR A 8 26.57 30.03 30.94
C THR A 8 25.38 29.37 31.63
N ILE A 9 24.86 29.96 32.71
CA ILE A 9 23.67 29.46 33.41
C ILE A 9 22.42 29.62 32.56
N LEU A 10 22.26 30.73 31.82
CA LEU A 10 21.12 30.94 30.91
C LEU A 10 21.13 29.94 29.75
N PHE A 11 22.34 29.59 29.24
CA PHE A 11 22.45 28.61 28.14
C PHE A 11 22.15 27.16 28.58
N THR A 12 22.49 26.82 29.83
CA THR A 12 22.20 25.47 30.35
C THR A 12 20.72 25.25 30.71
N LEU A 13 19.95 26.31 30.97
CA LEU A 13 18.53 26.23 31.28
C LEU A 13 17.65 25.99 30.03
N THR A 14 18.19 26.20 28.83
CA THR A 14 17.41 26.04 27.57
C THR A 14 17.53 24.65 26.96
N ILE A 15 18.35 23.77 27.52
CA ILE A 15 18.40 22.36 27.07
C ILE A 15 17.25 21.60 27.76
N SER A 16 16.05 21.78 27.27
CA SER A 16 14.95 20.85 27.60
C SER A 16 15.35 19.47 27.09
N PRO A 17 15.36 18.41 27.92
CA PRO A 17 15.56 17.08 27.40
C PRO A 17 14.42 16.80 26.42
N LEU A 18 14.77 16.57 25.16
CA LEU A 18 13.86 16.03 24.16
C LEU A 18 13.57 14.60 24.62
N VAL A 19 12.53 14.42 25.42
CA VAL A 19 12.04 13.09 25.77
C VAL A 19 11.44 12.56 24.50
N ALA A 20 12.19 11.69 23.80
CA ALA A 20 11.61 10.87 22.76
C ALA A 20 10.46 10.09 23.43
N GLN A 21 9.23 10.36 23.04
CA GLN A 21 8.12 9.49 23.40
C GLN A 21 8.45 8.10 22.84
N ASP A 22 8.71 7.18 23.72
CA ASP A 22 8.78 5.76 23.39
C ASP A 22 7.35 5.37 22.94
N ILE A 23 7.13 5.45 21.64
CA ILE A 23 5.92 4.86 21.02
C ILE A 23 6.19 3.37 21.13
N GLY A 24 5.70 2.75 22.22
CA GLY A 24 5.89 1.34 22.47
C GLY A 24 5.63 0.54 21.20
N ALA A 25 6.64 -0.21 20.76
CA ALA A 25 6.60 -1.02 19.54
C ALA A 25 5.46 -2.06 19.54
N ASP A 26 4.82 -2.27 20.68
CA ASP A 26 3.70 -3.19 20.89
C ASP A 26 2.31 -2.53 20.78
N GLN A 27 2.22 -1.25 20.45
CA GLN A 27 0.92 -0.62 20.30
C GLN A 27 0.28 -1.06 18.97
N THR A 28 -0.65 -2.00 19.06
CA THR A 28 -1.46 -2.43 17.92
C THR A 28 -2.19 -1.21 17.35
N ILE A 29 -1.95 -0.90 16.09
CA ILE A 29 -2.69 0.16 15.40
C ILE A 29 -4.17 -0.24 15.37
N PRO A 30 -5.08 0.58 15.93
CA PRO A 30 -6.49 0.24 15.91
C PRO A 30 -7.00 0.18 14.47
N MET A 31 -7.77 -0.88 14.18
CA MET A 31 -8.43 -1.01 12.88
C MET A 31 -9.53 0.04 12.75
N ASP A 32 -9.66 0.63 11.54
CA ASP A 32 -10.76 1.54 11.22
C ASP A 32 -12.10 0.79 11.38
N PRO A 33 -13.02 1.25 12.26
CA PRO A 33 -14.29 0.57 12.52
C PRO A 33 -15.24 0.53 11.31
N ASP A 34 -15.02 1.38 10.31
CA ASP A 34 -15.83 1.43 9.09
C ASP A 34 -15.41 0.38 8.05
N ILE A 35 -14.32 -0.34 8.30
CA ILE A 35 -13.86 -1.42 7.42
C ILE A 35 -14.64 -2.70 7.72
N ARG A 36 -15.29 -3.25 6.71
CA ARG A 36 -15.87 -4.60 6.72
C ARG A 36 -14.86 -5.60 6.20
N ILE A 37 -14.55 -6.59 7.02
CA ILE A 37 -13.62 -7.66 6.67
C ILE A 37 -14.39 -8.96 6.53
N GLY A 38 -14.09 -9.74 5.53
CA GLY A 38 -14.65 -11.07 5.34
C GLY A 38 -13.70 -11.99 4.57
N LYS A 39 -14.07 -13.26 4.51
CA LYS A 39 -13.31 -14.28 3.81
C LYS A 39 -14.25 -15.05 2.90
N LEU A 40 -13.85 -15.28 1.66
CA LEU A 40 -14.57 -16.10 0.70
C LEU A 40 -14.23 -17.59 0.92
N ASP A 41 -15.05 -18.49 0.40
CA ASP A 41 -14.87 -19.95 0.53
C ASP A 41 -13.54 -20.44 -0.08
N ASN A 42 -13.02 -19.74 -1.08
CA ASN A 42 -11.72 -20.01 -1.68
C ASN A 42 -10.53 -19.50 -0.86
N GLY A 43 -10.78 -18.91 0.32
CA GLY A 43 -9.75 -18.40 1.22
C GLY A 43 -9.34 -16.95 1.02
N LEU A 44 -9.85 -16.26 -0.02
CA LEU A 44 -9.54 -14.86 -0.28
C LEU A 44 -10.16 -13.99 0.81
N THR A 45 -9.34 -13.15 1.47
CA THR A 45 -9.80 -12.16 2.44
C THR A 45 -10.10 -10.86 1.70
N TYR A 46 -11.23 -10.24 2.02
CA TYR A 46 -11.60 -8.96 1.45
C TYR A 46 -11.80 -7.90 2.54
N TYR A 47 -11.54 -6.66 2.16
CA TYR A 47 -11.73 -5.47 2.98
C TYR A 47 -12.60 -4.50 2.19
N ILE A 48 -13.71 -4.05 2.76
CA ILE A 48 -14.61 -3.08 2.12
C ILE A 48 -14.75 -1.89 3.04
N ARG A 49 -14.44 -0.71 2.53
CA ARG A 49 -14.65 0.57 3.21
C ARG A 49 -15.51 1.46 2.34
N HIS A 50 -16.59 1.99 2.92
CA HIS A 50 -17.37 3.03 2.27
C HIS A 50 -16.67 4.38 2.38
N SER A 51 -16.64 5.15 1.28
CA SER A 51 -16.12 6.52 1.26
C SER A 51 -17.00 7.38 0.37
N GLU A 52 -17.37 8.55 0.85
CA GLU A 52 -18.10 9.55 0.08
C GLU A 52 -17.18 10.62 -0.54
N ASN A 53 -15.89 10.51 -0.35
CA ASN A 53 -14.92 11.48 -0.86
C ASN A 53 -13.77 10.79 -1.61
N PRO A 54 -13.70 10.96 -2.93
CA PRO A 54 -14.66 11.65 -3.83
C PRO A 54 -15.93 10.83 -4.05
N LYS A 55 -17.07 11.50 -4.25
CA LYS A 55 -18.34 10.82 -4.53
C LYS A 55 -18.31 10.10 -5.89
N ASN A 56 -19.07 9.00 -5.99
CA ASN A 56 -19.26 8.22 -7.22
C ASN A 56 -17.95 7.64 -7.78
N ARG A 57 -17.00 7.35 -6.91
CA ARG A 57 -15.73 6.70 -7.28
C ARG A 57 -15.58 5.39 -6.50
N GLY A 58 -15.15 4.33 -7.19
CA GLY A 58 -14.71 3.07 -6.60
C GLY A 58 -13.22 2.88 -6.84
N GLU A 59 -12.50 2.41 -5.83
CA GLU A 59 -11.10 1.98 -5.94
C GLU A 59 -11.03 0.50 -5.58
N PHE A 60 -10.33 -0.28 -6.38
CA PHE A 60 -10.24 -1.72 -6.25
C PHE A 60 -8.77 -2.15 -6.24
N TYR A 61 -8.41 -2.96 -5.25
CA TYR A 61 -7.06 -3.49 -5.10
C TYR A 61 -7.13 -5.00 -4.98
N ILE A 62 -6.24 -5.70 -5.67
CA ILE A 62 -5.97 -7.12 -5.45
C ILE A 62 -4.51 -7.21 -5.03
N VAL A 63 -4.26 -7.86 -3.90
CA VAL A 63 -2.91 -8.01 -3.34
C VAL A 63 -2.63 -9.48 -3.14
N HIS A 64 -1.55 -9.96 -3.73
CA HIS A 64 -1.03 -11.30 -3.54
C HIS A 64 0.28 -11.24 -2.73
N ASN A 65 0.37 -11.99 -1.64
CA ASN A 65 1.59 -12.12 -0.85
C ASN A 65 2.58 -13.09 -1.55
N VAL A 66 2.86 -12.79 -2.81
CA VAL A 66 3.77 -13.54 -3.68
C VAL A 66 4.59 -12.55 -4.49
N GLY A 67 5.89 -12.75 -4.54
CA GLY A 67 6.82 -11.93 -5.31
C GLY A 67 8.11 -12.69 -5.58
N ALA A 68 9.16 -11.99 -5.95
CA ALA A 68 10.43 -12.60 -6.37
C ALA A 68 11.10 -13.49 -5.31
N MET A 69 10.82 -13.30 -4.03
CA MET A 69 11.40 -14.12 -2.95
C MET A 69 10.80 -15.52 -2.86
N GLN A 70 9.64 -15.77 -3.43
CA GLN A 70 9.00 -17.08 -3.47
C GLN A 70 9.33 -17.87 -4.74
N GLU A 71 10.10 -17.29 -5.65
CA GLU A 71 10.54 -17.92 -6.88
C GLU A 71 11.73 -18.85 -6.63
N GLU A 72 11.76 -19.99 -7.30
CA GLU A 72 12.95 -20.83 -7.41
C GLU A 72 13.89 -20.24 -8.49
N ASP A 73 15.17 -20.62 -8.49
CA ASP A 73 16.19 -20.09 -9.41
C ASP A 73 15.79 -20.23 -10.89
N ASN A 74 15.10 -21.33 -11.23
CA ASN A 74 14.61 -21.59 -12.58
C ASN A 74 13.28 -20.86 -12.91
N GLN A 75 12.70 -20.13 -11.96
CA GLN A 75 11.44 -19.39 -12.07
C GLN A 75 11.64 -17.88 -11.97
N ASN A 76 12.87 -17.41 -11.98
CA ASN A 76 13.21 -16.00 -11.78
C ASN A 76 12.47 -15.10 -12.78
N GLY A 77 11.69 -14.15 -12.23
CA GLY A 77 10.87 -13.21 -12.99
C GLY A 77 9.45 -13.70 -13.29
N LEU A 78 9.04 -14.89 -12.83
CA LEU A 78 7.72 -15.47 -13.13
C LEU A 78 6.59 -14.67 -12.49
N ALA A 79 6.75 -14.19 -11.25
CA ALA A 79 5.75 -13.36 -10.58
C ALA A 79 5.49 -12.07 -11.36
N HIS A 80 6.54 -11.39 -11.80
CA HIS A 80 6.44 -10.18 -12.62
C HIS A 80 5.85 -10.48 -14.00
N PHE A 81 6.22 -11.59 -14.60
CA PHE A 81 5.64 -12.02 -15.87
C PHE A 81 4.13 -12.29 -15.74
N LEU A 82 3.69 -12.95 -14.66
CA LEU A 82 2.27 -13.17 -14.39
C LEU A 82 1.49 -11.88 -14.17
N GLU A 83 2.10 -10.88 -13.52
CA GLU A 83 1.52 -9.55 -13.40
C GLU A 83 1.21 -8.93 -14.77
N HIS A 84 2.18 -8.97 -15.71
CA HIS A 84 1.94 -8.52 -17.08
C HIS A 84 0.84 -9.33 -17.79
N MET A 85 0.80 -10.64 -17.55
CA MET A 85 -0.21 -11.51 -18.15
C MET A 85 -1.62 -11.23 -17.63
N ALA A 86 -1.79 -10.69 -16.43
CA ALA A 86 -3.08 -10.29 -15.88
C ALA A 86 -3.82 -9.26 -16.76
N PHE A 87 -3.09 -8.46 -17.52
CA PHE A 87 -3.66 -7.48 -18.47
C PHE A 87 -3.84 -8.02 -19.90
N ASN A 88 -3.42 -9.24 -20.16
CA ASN A 88 -3.39 -9.81 -21.51
C ASN A 88 -4.70 -10.50 -21.94
N GLY A 89 -5.70 -10.47 -21.04
CA GLY A 89 -7.05 -10.93 -21.32
C GLY A 89 -7.52 -12.07 -20.43
N THR A 90 -8.82 -12.26 -20.44
CA THR A 90 -9.53 -13.32 -19.72
C THR A 90 -10.51 -14.02 -20.64
N LYS A 91 -11.19 -15.06 -20.15
CA LYS A 91 -12.28 -15.73 -20.89
C LYS A 91 -13.37 -14.76 -21.35
N HIS A 92 -13.71 -13.77 -20.52
CA HIS A 92 -14.77 -12.80 -20.81
C HIS A 92 -14.27 -11.53 -21.49
N PHE A 93 -12.99 -11.22 -21.35
CA PHE A 93 -12.32 -10.09 -21.98
C PHE A 93 -11.09 -10.59 -22.75
N PRO A 94 -11.28 -11.15 -23.96
CA PRO A 94 -10.16 -11.71 -24.71
C PRO A 94 -9.18 -10.63 -25.16
N LYS A 95 -7.89 -10.94 -25.14
CA LYS A 95 -6.81 -10.03 -25.57
C LYS A 95 -6.83 -8.72 -24.77
N LYS A 96 -6.85 -7.59 -25.47
CA LYS A 96 -6.81 -6.23 -24.87
C LYS A 96 -8.19 -5.62 -24.63
N THR A 97 -9.27 -6.34 -24.86
CA THR A 97 -10.63 -5.79 -24.79
C THR A 97 -11.01 -5.26 -23.41
N MET A 98 -10.40 -5.79 -22.33
CA MET A 98 -10.58 -5.24 -20.99
C MET A 98 -10.01 -3.81 -20.89
N LEU A 99 -8.80 -3.58 -21.36
CA LEU A 99 -8.17 -2.26 -21.36
C LEU A 99 -8.90 -1.27 -22.28
N GLU A 100 -9.38 -1.75 -23.41
CA GLU A 100 -10.19 -0.96 -24.35
C GLU A 100 -11.53 -0.54 -23.72
N TYR A 101 -12.21 -1.47 -23.02
CA TYR A 101 -13.41 -1.16 -22.27
C TYR A 101 -13.16 -0.12 -21.17
N LEU A 102 -12.13 -0.31 -20.35
CA LEU A 102 -11.75 0.64 -19.30
C LEU A 102 -11.44 2.02 -19.89
N ALA A 103 -10.71 2.08 -21.00
CA ALA A 103 -10.43 3.33 -21.70
C ALA A 103 -11.72 4.01 -22.20
N SER A 104 -12.70 3.26 -22.68
CA SER A 104 -13.98 3.79 -23.16
C SER A 104 -14.80 4.49 -22.09
N ILE A 105 -14.64 4.09 -20.82
CA ILE A 105 -15.29 4.71 -19.66
C ILE A 105 -14.38 5.74 -18.95
N GLY A 106 -13.27 6.15 -19.58
CA GLY A 106 -12.37 7.20 -19.07
C GLY A 106 -11.27 6.73 -18.13
N VAL A 107 -11.10 5.42 -17.92
CA VAL A 107 -10.02 4.85 -17.11
C VAL A 107 -8.77 4.65 -17.95
N ARG A 108 -7.66 5.27 -17.54
CA ARG A 108 -6.38 5.22 -18.25
C ARG A 108 -5.40 4.24 -17.60
N PHE A 109 -4.82 3.35 -18.42
CA PHE A 109 -3.73 2.48 -17.99
C PHE A 109 -2.50 3.31 -17.61
N GLY A 110 -1.82 2.92 -16.56
CA GLY A 110 -0.68 3.63 -15.97
C GLY A 110 -1.06 4.76 -15.01
N THR A 111 -2.27 5.31 -15.13
CA THR A 111 -2.74 6.40 -14.25
C THR A 111 -3.82 5.94 -13.27
N ASN A 112 -4.84 5.27 -13.77
CA ASN A 112 -5.99 4.83 -12.96
C ASN A 112 -6.00 3.31 -12.75
N VAL A 113 -5.38 2.56 -13.66
CA VAL A 113 -5.17 1.10 -13.57
C VAL A 113 -3.68 0.85 -13.72
N ASN A 114 -3.10 0.19 -12.75
CA ASN A 114 -1.69 -0.19 -12.74
C ASN A 114 -1.48 -1.44 -11.88
N ALA A 115 -0.32 -2.04 -11.98
CA ALA A 115 0.13 -3.12 -11.11
C ALA A 115 1.63 -2.99 -10.85
N PHE A 116 2.14 -3.72 -9.89
CA PHE A 116 3.57 -3.82 -9.64
C PHE A 116 3.87 -5.15 -8.95
N THR A 117 5.07 -5.65 -9.20
CA THR A 117 5.63 -6.81 -8.50
C THR A 117 6.88 -6.39 -7.74
N SER A 118 6.99 -6.86 -6.50
CA SER A 118 8.12 -6.62 -5.63
C SER A 118 8.71 -7.94 -5.10
N ARG A 119 9.50 -7.86 -4.02
CA ARG A 119 10.13 -9.05 -3.42
C ARG A 119 9.12 -10.04 -2.85
N ASN A 120 8.05 -9.56 -2.23
CA ASN A 120 7.11 -10.38 -1.45
C ASN A 120 5.64 -10.11 -1.75
N VAL A 121 5.34 -9.21 -2.69
CA VAL A 121 3.97 -8.84 -3.04
C VAL A 121 3.84 -8.51 -4.53
N THR A 122 2.73 -8.90 -5.07
CA THR A 122 2.24 -8.54 -6.41
C THR A 122 0.83 -8.02 -6.31
#